data_8e01a385451f145935fec00f758b48d1
#
_entry.id   8e01a385451f145935fec00f758b48d1
#
_cell.length_a   1.000
_cell.length_b   1.000
_cell.length_c   1.000
_cell.angle_alpha   90.00
_cell.angle_beta   90.00
_cell.angle_gamma   90.00
#
_symmetry.space_group_name_H-M   'P 1'
#
loop_
_entity.id
_entity.type
_entity.pdbx_description
1 polymer ?
#
loop_
_entity_poly.entity_id
_entity_poly.type
_entity_poly.pdbx_seq_one_letter_code
_entity_poly.pdbx_strand_id
1 'polypeptide(L)'
;MQAPERLRQQQFALAKHIRDPEANLPPPDIEDRRLAIYRELFFNNVEGLLAGNFPVIREILDDDIWLDLVRAFYREHLCQTHLFPEVPREFIRFLETRIEQGEQDPAWLMELAHYEWVELALDLAENDEAENDANIVGDSILDTAFSLSSLAWPLGYQWPVHRLSPGFLPENPPSEPTFLLVRRDRDYKVHFEEISALIFRLLQLISDAPELTARQQLT
;
A
#
# COMPACT_ATOMS: atom_id res chain seq x y z
N MET A 1 33.50 1.49 -5.13
CA MET A 1 34.43 0.35 -5.29
C MET A 1 33.55 -0.89 -5.45
N GLN A 2 33.54 -1.55 -6.60
CA GLN A 2 32.72 -2.75 -6.82
C GLN A 2 33.32 -3.92 -6.04
N ALA A 3 32.45 -4.73 -5.42
CA ALA A 3 32.89 -5.96 -4.75
C ALA A 3 33.54 -6.92 -5.76
N PRO A 4 34.57 -7.70 -5.35
CA PRO A 4 35.14 -8.72 -6.21
C PRO A 4 34.04 -9.65 -6.72
N GLU A 5 34.09 -10.05 -7.99
CA GLU A 5 33.04 -10.85 -8.66
C GLU A 5 32.70 -12.14 -7.87
N ARG A 6 33.69 -12.80 -7.29
CA ARG A 6 33.51 -13.99 -6.45
C ARG A 6 32.64 -13.69 -5.21
N LEU A 7 32.87 -12.54 -4.53
CA LEU A 7 32.08 -12.15 -3.37
C LEU A 7 30.63 -11.87 -3.76
N ARG A 8 30.44 -11.17 -4.89
CA ARG A 8 29.10 -10.88 -5.42
C ARG A 8 28.33 -12.18 -5.71
N GLN A 9 28.96 -13.13 -6.38
CA GLN A 9 28.35 -14.44 -6.67
C GLN A 9 27.96 -15.19 -5.39
N GLN A 10 28.82 -15.19 -4.36
CA GLN A 10 28.53 -15.81 -3.08
C GLN A 10 27.34 -15.13 -2.35
N GLN A 11 27.29 -13.80 -2.38
CA GLN A 11 26.18 -13.04 -1.79
C GLN A 11 24.84 -13.33 -2.49
N PHE A 12 24.83 -13.37 -3.83
CA PHE A 12 23.63 -13.73 -4.59
C PHE A 12 23.19 -15.17 -4.37
N ALA A 13 24.13 -16.11 -4.30
CA ALA A 13 23.82 -17.51 -4.02
C ALA A 13 23.18 -17.66 -2.62
N LEU A 14 23.74 -16.99 -1.61
CA LEU A 14 23.18 -16.96 -0.27
C LEU A 14 21.78 -16.33 -0.25
N ALA A 15 21.61 -15.17 -0.87
CA ALA A 15 20.32 -14.46 -0.89
C ALA A 15 19.23 -15.30 -1.57
N LYS A 16 19.54 -15.94 -2.70
CA LYS A 16 18.61 -16.84 -3.39
C LYS A 16 18.21 -18.03 -2.53
N HIS A 17 19.20 -18.68 -1.88
CA HIS A 17 18.93 -19.82 -1.00
C HIS A 17 18.09 -19.43 0.22
N ILE A 18 18.35 -18.26 0.83
CA ILE A 18 17.56 -17.78 1.98
C ILE A 18 16.11 -17.52 1.57
N ARG A 19 15.89 -16.98 0.40
CA ARG A 19 14.54 -16.66 -0.12
C ARG A 19 13.76 -17.90 -0.57
N ASP A 20 14.43 -18.80 -1.22
CA ASP A 20 13.84 -20.02 -1.77
C ASP A 20 14.84 -21.18 -1.66
N PRO A 21 14.88 -21.87 -0.51
CA PRO A 21 15.81 -22.98 -0.27
C PRO A 21 15.46 -24.23 -1.07
N GLU A 22 14.23 -24.36 -1.56
CA GLU A 22 13.79 -25.51 -2.35
C GLU A 22 14.31 -25.45 -3.78
N ALA A 23 14.27 -24.25 -4.38
CA ALA A 23 14.75 -24.04 -5.74
C ALA A 23 16.26 -23.74 -5.83
N ASN A 24 16.90 -23.30 -4.76
CA ASN A 24 18.30 -22.87 -4.76
C ASN A 24 19.14 -23.65 -3.77
N LEU A 25 20.19 -24.29 -4.27
CA LEU A 25 21.14 -25.03 -3.43
C LEU A 25 21.83 -24.12 -2.40
N PRO A 26 22.16 -24.65 -1.21
CA PRO A 26 22.92 -23.90 -0.21
C PRO A 26 24.31 -23.52 -0.72
N PRO A 27 24.85 -22.36 -0.33
CA PRO A 27 26.23 -22.03 -0.58
C PRO A 27 27.18 -23.10 0.01
N PRO A 28 28.28 -23.46 -0.70
CA PRO A 28 29.25 -24.40 -0.16
C PRO A 28 29.90 -23.86 1.13
N ASP A 29 30.34 -24.75 1.98
CA ASP A 29 31.08 -24.45 3.21
C ASP A 29 30.27 -23.72 4.33
N ILE A 30 28.95 -23.67 4.23
CA ILE A 30 28.07 -23.14 5.30
C ILE A 30 27.19 -24.29 5.80
N GLU A 31 27.24 -24.53 7.12
CA GLU A 31 26.39 -25.54 7.78
C GLU A 31 24.91 -25.18 7.64
N ASP A 32 24.06 -26.16 7.29
CA ASP A 32 22.60 -25.92 7.13
C ASP A 32 21.96 -25.38 8.40
N ARG A 33 22.41 -25.78 9.57
CA ARG A 33 21.95 -25.22 10.86
C ARG A 33 22.10 -23.70 10.91
N ARG A 34 23.19 -23.13 10.36
CA ARG A 34 23.39 -21.67 10.32
C ARG A 34 22.49 -21.04 9.27
N LEU A 35 22.36 -21.67 8.11
CA LEU A 35 21.46 -21.21 7.06
C LEU A 35 20.00 -21.19 7.54
N ALA A 36 19.57 -22.18 8.32
CA ALA A 36 18.23 -22.24 8.90
C ALA A 36 17.94 -21.00 9.77
N ILE A 37 18.89 -20.59 10.62
CA ILE A 37 18.75 -19.38 11.46
C ILE A 37 18.54 -18.13 10.57
N TYR A 38 19.31 -18.00 9.48
CA TYR A 38 19.16 -16.85 8.58
C TYR A 38 17.85 -16.91 7.81
N ARG A 39 17.41 -18.10 7.31
CA ARG A 39 16.13 -18.29 6.66
C ARG A 39 14.97 -17.84 7.53
N GLU A 40 14.95 -18.28 8.79
CA GLU A 40 13.93 -17.89 9.78
C GLU A 40 14.00 -16.40 10.08
N LEU A 41 15.18 -15.86 10.36
CA LEU A 41 15.37 -14.46 10.74
C LEU A 41 14.86 -13.51 9.64
N PHE A 42 15.29 -13.74 8.41
CA PHE A 42 14.89 -12.85 7.30
C PHE A 42 13.42 -12.98 6.96
N PHE A 43 12.87 -14.20 6.96
CA PHE A 43 11.45 -14.41 6.74
C PHE A 43 10.60 -13.75 7.83
N ASN A 44 10.92 -13.98 9.10
CA ASN A 44 10.18 -13.41 10.23
C ASN A 44 10.26 -11.88 10.25
N ASN A 45 11.36 -11.29 9.81
CA ASN A 45 11.47 -9.84 9.69
C ASN A 45 10.53 -9.29 8.60
N VAL A 46 10.43 -9.94 7.45
CA VAL A 46 9.52 -9.54 6.37
C VAL A 46 8.07 -9.77 6.79
N GLU A 47 7.76 -10.91 7.38
CA GLU A 47 6.43 -11.24 7.90
C GLU A 47 5.99 -10.22 8.96
N GLY A 48 6.80 -9.96 9.97
CA GLY A 48 6.48 -8.99 11.01
C GLY A 48 6.31 -7.56 10.49
N LEU A 49 7.10 -7.17 9.47
CA LEU A 49 6.94 -5.88 8.80
C LEU A 49 5.59 -5.79 8.08
N LEU A 50 5.22 -6.83 7.33
CA LEU A 50 3.94 -6.87 6.61
C LEU A 50 2.76 -6.97 7.59
N ALA A 51 2.83 -7.80 8.62
CA ALA A 51 1.79 -7.90 9.64
C ALA A 51 1.56 -6.56 10.38
N GLY A 52 2.63 -5.80 10.61
CA GLY A 52 2.52 -4.47 11.21
C GLY A 52 1.91 -3.40 10.29
N ASN A 53 2.02 -3.57 8.97
CA ASN A 53 1.47 -2.63 8.00
C ASN A 53 0.09 -3.05 7.46
N PHE A 54 -0.26 -4.34 7.57
CA PHE A 54 -1.53 -4.91 7.11
C PHE A 54 -2.22 -5.68 8.25
N PRO A 55 -2.49 -5.02 9.40
CA PRO A 55 -3.01 -5.70 10.58
C PRO A 55 -4.40 -6.29 10.37
N VAL A 56 -5.28 -5.65 9.61
CA VAL A 56 -6.63 -6.14 9.35
C VAL A 56 -6.59 -7.36 8.42
N ILE A 57 -5.78 -7.32 7.36
CA ILE A 57 -5.56 -8.49 6.50
C ILE A 57 -5.01 -9.65 7.32
N ARG A 58 -4.01 -9.38 8.17
CA ARG A 58 -3.40 -10.38 9.06
C ARG A 58 -4.41 -11.01 10.02
N GLU A 59 -5.38 -10.23 10.48
CA GLU A 59 -6.44 -10.70 11.37
C GLU A 59 -7.53 -11.50 10.64
N ILE A 60 -7.84 -11.16 9.39
CA ILE A 60 -8.88 -11.83 8.59
C ILE A 60 -8.36 -13.16 8.03
N LEU A 61 -7.13 -13.22 7.56
CA LEU A 61 -6.56 -14.43 6.99
C LEU A 61 -6.12 -15.41 8.08
N ASP A 62 -6.45 -16.68 7.88
CA ASP A 62 -5.89 -17.76 8.70
C ASP A 62 -4.35 -17.76 8.63
N ASP A 63 -3.70 -18.22 9.70
CA ASP A 63 -2.24 -18.22 9.82
C ASP A 63 -1.53 -18.87 8.62
N ASP A 64 -2.04 -20.01 8.17
CA ASP A 64 -1.44 -20.75 7.04
C ASP A 64 -1.56 -19.94 5.73
N ILE A 65 -2.72 -19.35 5.47
CA ILE A 65 -2.97 -18.54 4.26
C ILE A 65 -2.09 -17.29 4.26
N TRP A 66 -2.02 -16.61 5.41
CA TRP A 66 -1.16 -15.43 5.56
C TRP A 66 0.32 -15.76 5.35
N LEU A 67 0.82 -16.82 6.00
CA LEU A 67 2.21 -17.23 5.89
C LEU A 67 2.56 -17.67 4.47
N ASP A 68 1.65 -18.35 3.77
CA ASP A 68 1.86 -18.75 2.38
C ASP A 68 1.90 -17.53 1.45
N LEU A 69 1.04 -16.53 1.65
CA LEU A 69 1.04 -15.28 0.89
C LEU A 69 2.35 -14.49 1.10
N VAL A 70 2.79 -14.35 2.36
CA VAL A 70 4.05 -13.67 2.68
C VAL A 70 5.25 -14.46 2.12
N ARG A 71 5.20 -15.79 2.15
CA ARG A 71 6.25 -16.64 1.60
C ARG A 71 6.34 -16.50 0.09
N ALA A 72 5.20 -16.44 -0.61
CA ALA A 72 5.13 -16.19 -2.04
C ALA A 72 5.73 -14.82 -2.38
N PHE A 73 5.34 -13.76 -1.66
CA PHE A 73 5.93 -12.43 -1.81
C PHE A 73 7.46 -12.48 -1.64
N TYR A 74 7.93 -13.06 -0.53
CA TYR A 74 9.35 -13.12 -0.22
C TYR A 74 10.15 -13.90 -1.24
N ARG A 75 9.59 -14.98 -1.80
CA ARG A 75 10.22 -15.84 -2.80
C ARG A 75 10.23 -15.21 -4.18
N GLU A 76 9.10 -14.67 -4.64
CA GLU A 76 8.84 -14.34 -6.05
C GLU A 76 9.05 -12.88 -6.39
N HIS A 77 8.67 -11.97 -5.46
CA HIS A 77 8.76 -10.54 -5.72
C HIS A 77 10.15 -10.00 -5.47
N LEU A 78 10.74 -9.38 -6.50
CA LEU A 78 12.03 -8.69 -6.39
C LEU A 78 11.77 -7.21 -6.09
N CYS A 79 11.82 -6.84 -4.80
CA CYS A 79 11.65 -5.46 -4.40
C CYS A 79 12.59 -4.52 -5.17
N GLN A 80 12.03 -3.43 -5.70
CA GLN A 80 12.78 -2.40 -6.41
C GLN A 80 13.45 -1.40 -5.45
N THR A 81 12.97 -1.38 -4.22
CA THR A 81 13.49 -0.50 -3.17
C THR A 81 14.40 -1.24 -2.19
N HIS A 82 15.30 -0.49 -1.57
CA HIS A 82 16.12 -0.93 -0.43
C HIS A 82 15.67 -0.28 0.89
N LEU A 83 14.57 0.49 0.86
CA LEU A 83 14.02 1.19 2.02
C LEU A 83 12.89 0.37 2.66
N PHE A 84 13.04 0.03 3.93
CA PHE A 84 12.03 -0.74 4.66
C PHE A 84 10.62 -0.12 4.67
N PRO A 85 10.45 1.22 4.83
CA PRO A 85 9.12 1.84 4.76
C PRO A 85 8.41 1.70 3.41
N GLU A 86 9.13 1.35 2.34
CA GLU A 86 8.53 1.15 1.01
C GLU A 86 8.16 -0.33 0.73
N VAL A 87 8.56 -1.26 1.57
CA VAL A 87 8.23 -2.69 1.39
C VAL A 87 6.71 -2.94 1.34
N PRO A 88 5.86 -2.27 2.13
CA PRO A 88 4.40 -2.40 1.99
C PRO A 88 3.89 -2.02 0.60
N ARG A 89 4.47 -1.01 -0.03
CA ARG A 89 4.15 -0.64 -1.42
C ARG A 89 4.59 -1.72 -2.42
N GLU A 90 5.71 -2.36 -2.17
CA GLU A 90 6.17 -3.51 -2.98
C GLU A 90 5.23 -4.72 -2.83
N PHE A 91 4.66 -4.91 -1.64
CA PHE A 91 3.65 -5.95 -1.42
C PHE A 91 2.36 -5.68 -2.21
N ILE A 92 1.90 -4.44 -2.30
CA ILE A 92 0.77 -4.07 -3.17
C ILE A 92 1.08 -4.40 -4.64
N ARG A 93 2.26 -4.05 -5.15
CA ARG A 93 2.68 -4.40 -6.52
C ARG A 93 2.73 -5.91 -6.76
N PHE A 94 3.11 -6.66 -5.75
CA PHE A 94 3.06 -8.12 -5.81
C PHE A 94 1.60 -8.62 -5.93
N LEU A 95 0.67 -8.08 -5.16
CA LEU A 95 -0.75 -8.42 -5.26
C LEU A 95 -1.33 -8.05 -6.64
N GLU A 96 -0.96 -6.90 -7.20
CA GLU A 96 -1.32 -6.52 -8.58
C GLU A 96 -0.85 -7.58 -9.59
N THR A 97 0.40 -8.00 -9.47
CA THR A 97 0.99 -9.04 -10.33
C THR A 97 0.24 -10.36 -10.20
N ARG A 98 -0.16 -10.77 -8.99
CA ARG A 98 -0.96 -11.98 -8.75
C ARG A 98 -2.32 -11.92 -9.44
N ILE A 99 -2.99 -10.77 -9.39
CA ILE A 99 -4.26 -10.55 -10.10
C ILE A 99 -4.07 -10.71 -11.61
N GLU A 100 -3.01 -10.11 -12.17
CA GLU A 100 -2.67 -10.23 -13.61
C GLU A 100 -2.38 -11.68 -14.02
N GLN A 101 -1.81 -12.48 -13.13
CA GLN A 101 -1.50 -13.89 -13.33
C GLN A 101 -2.72 -14.80 -13.15
N GLY A 102 -3.85 -14.27 -12.65
CA GLY A 102 -5.08 -15.01 -12.44
C GLY A 102 -5.07 -15.87 -11.17
N GLU A 103 -4.27 -15.50 -10.19
CA GLU A 103 -4.27 -16.14 -8.87
C GLU A 103 -5.60 -15.96 -8.16
N GLN A 104 -5.99 -16.95 -7.34
CA GLN A 104 -7.29 -16.99 -6.68
C GLN A 104 -7.23 -16.37 -5.27
N ASP A 105 -6.73 -15.15 -5.20
CA ASP A 105 -6.74 -14.39 -3.95
C ASP A 105 -8.16 -13.88 -3.63
N PRO A 106 -8.48 -13.60 -2.35
CA PRO A 106 -9.76 -12.97 -1.99
C PRO A 106 -9.97 -11.66 -2.73
N ALA A 107 -11.16 -11.46 -3.31
CA ALA A 107 -11.45 -10.30 -4.16
C ALA A 107 -11.31 -8.93 -3.45
N TRP A 108 -11.45 -8.92 -2.12
CA TRP A 108 -11.27 -7.72 -1.29
C TRP A 108 -9.80 -7.42 -0.92
N LEU A 109 -8.89 -8.41 -1.10
CA LEU A 109 -7.53 -8.35 -0.56
C LEU A 109 -6.74 -7.14 -1.07
N MET A 110 -6.79 -6.89 -2.36
CA MET A 110 -6.04 -5.79 -2.99
C MET A 110 -6.52 -4.43 -2.51
N GLU A 111 -7.84 -4.22 -2.45
CA GLU A 111 -8.40 -2.95 -2.00
C GLU A 111 -8.15 -2.70 -0.51
N LEU A 112 -8.24 -3.74 0.32
CA LEU A 112 -7.92 -3.64 1.74
C LEU A 112 -6.42 -3.36 1.95
N ALA A 113 -5.54 -4.02 1.20
CA ALA A 113 -4.10 -3.75 1.27
C ALA A 113 -3.78 -2.29 0.88
N HIS A 114 -4.41 -1.78 -0.17
CA HIS A 114 -4.26 -0.39 -0.54
C HIS A 114 -4.76 0.56 0.56
N TYR A 115 -5.92 0.27 1.15
CA TYR A 115 -6.49 1.07 2.23
C TYR A 115 -5.57 1.12 3.47
N GLU A 116 -5.03 -0.02 3.91
CA GLU A 116 -4.12 -0.06 5.06
C GLU A 116 -2.78 0.64 4.77
N TRP A 117 -2.28 0.52 3.54
CA TRP A 117 -1.04 1.19 3.13
C TRP A 117 -1.18 2.71 3.02
N VAL A 118 -2.36 3.23 2.64
CA VAL A 118 -2.58 4.68 2.41
C VAL A 118 -2.27 5.50 3.64
N GLU A 119 -2.52 5.01 4.85
CA GLU A 119 -2.17 5.69 6.09
C GLU A 119 -0.66 5.99 6.15
N LEU A 120 0.16 4.96 5.99
CA LEU A 120 1.61 5.09 5.97
C LEU A 120 2.09 5.98 4.81
N ALA A 121 1.49 5.81 3.63
CA ALA A 121 1.88 6.58 2.45
C ALA A 121 1.64 8.07 2.65
N LEU A 122 0.51 8.44 3.26
CA LEU A 122 0.16 9.82 3.53
C LEU A 122 0.95 10.40 4.72
N ASP A 123 1.27 9.58 5.72
CA ASP A 123 2.14 9.97 6.84
C ASP A 123 3.55 10.35 6.36
N LEU A 124 4.08 9.61 5.39
CA LEU A 124 5.40 9.84 4.80
C LEU A 124 5.41 10.88 3.67
N ALA A 125 4.23 11.30 3.17
CA ALA A 125 4.15 12.23 2.05
C ALA A 125 4.76 13.60 2.42
N GLU A 126 5.56 14.15 1.49
CA GLU A 126 6.07 15.51 1.63
C GLU A 126 4.98 16.52 1.31
N ASN A 127 4.95 17.61 2.05
CA ASN A 127 4.04 18.71 1.78
C ASN A 127 4.76 19.75 0.91
N ASP A 128 4.53 19.70 -0.39
CA ASP A 128 5.11 20.62 -1.36
C ASP A 128 4.32 21.94 -1.50
N GLU A 129 3.23 22.09 -0.76
CA GLU A 129 2.34 23.24 -0.89
C GLU A 129 2.84 24.39 0.00
N ALA A 130 3.08 25.54 -0.64
CA ALA A 130 3.15 26.79 0.08
C ALA A 130 1.78 27.03 0.75
N GLU A 131 1.77 27.34 2.05
CA GLU A 131 0.55 27.67 2.81
C GLU A 131 -0.21 28.79 2.11
N ASN A 132 -1.16 28.43 1.27
CA ASN A 132 -2.11 29.37 0.70
C ASN A 132 -3.25 29.55 1.69
N ASP A 133 -3.07 30.44 2.65
CA ASP A 133 -4.18 30.99 3.46
C ASP A 133 -4.98 31.95 2.56
N ALA A 134 -5.66 31.41 1.55
CA ALA A 134 -6.64 32.19 0.80
C ALA A 134 -7.84 32.40 1.70
N ASN A 135 -7.94 33.58 2.31
CA ASN A 135 -9.17 34.07 2.95
C ASN A 135 -10.23 34.29 1.86
N ILE A 136 -10.93 33.22 1.47
CA ILE A 136 -12.04 33.31 0.53
C ILE A 136 -13.26 33.78 1.31
N VAL A 137 -13.70 35.01 1.05
CA VAL A 137 -14.85 35.63 1.71
C VAL A 137 -15.98 35.80 0.70
N GLY A 138 -17.12 35.18 0.98
CA GLY A 138 -18.40 35.51 0.35
C GLY A 138 -18.64 35.02 -1.07
N ASP A 139 -19.26 35.82 -1.92
CA ASP A 139 -19.75 35.47 -3.27
C ASP A 139 -18.67 35.05 -4.28
N SER A 140 -17.41 35.17 -3.93
CA SER A 140 -16.30 34.83 -4.81
C SER A 140 -15.95 33.34 -4.85
N ILE A 141 -16.56 32.46 -4.04
CA ILE A 141 -16.25 31.02 -4.00
C ILE A 141 -16.45 30.37 -5.37
N LEU A 142 -17.54 30.67 -6.06
CA LEU A 142 -17.83 30.08 -7.38
C LEU A 142 -16.90 30.59 -8.49
N ASP A 143 -16.31 31.77 -8.31
CA ASP A 143 -15.41 32.38 -9.27
C ASP A 143 -13.90 32.19 -8.89
N THR A 144 -13.67 31.35 -7.88
CA THR A 144 -12.32 30.97 -7.44
C THR A 144 -11.95 29.60 -8.00
N ALA A 145 -10.70 29.43 -8.45
CA ALA A 145 -10.12 28.15 -8.77
C ALA A 145 -9.60 27.51 -7.48
N PHE A 146 -9.83 26.21 -7.35
CA PHE A 146 -9.40 25.41 -6.20
C PHE A 146 -8.44 24.33 -6.65
N SER A 147 -7.43 24.05 -5.84
CA SER A 147 -6.60 22.85 -5.95
C SER A 147 -6.84 21.96 -4.74
N LEU A 148 -6.79 20.67 -4.96
CA LEU A 148 -6.80 19.70 -3.86
C LEU A 148 -5.41 19.64 -3.25
N SER A 149 -5.34 19.62 -1.92
CA SER A 149 -4.06 19.46 -1.22
C SER A 149 -3.39 18.15 -1.60
N SER A 150 -2.07 18.15 -1.77
CA SER A 150 -1.25 16.95 -1.97
C SER A 150 -1.40 15.94 -0.83
N LEU A 151 -1.86 16.40 0.34
CA LEU A 151 -2.12 15.60 1.54
C LEU A 151 -3.60 15.21 1.70
N ALA A 152 -4.43 15.31 0.66
CA ALA A 152 -5.84 14.95 0.69
C ALA A 152 -6.17 14.07 -0.52
N TRP A 153 -6.42 12.78 -0.27
CA TRP A 153 -6.62 11.77 -1.31
C TRP A 153 -8.06 11.27 -1.32
N PRO A 154 -8.87 11.62 -2.30
CA PRO A 154 -10.18 11.00 -2.51
C PRO A 154 -10.00 9.63 -3.14
N LEU A 155 -10.46 8.58 -2.45
CA LEU A 155 -10.30 7.19 -2.82
C LEU A 155 -11.65 6.51 -3.00
N GLY A 156 -11.76 5.64 -3.99
CA GLY A 156 -12.96 4.86 -4.27
C GLY A 156 -12.65 3.37 -4.27
N TYR A 157 -13.46 2.59 -3.55
CA TYR A 157 -13.34 1.14 -3.39
C TYR A 157 -14.66 0.47 -3.71
N GLN A 158 -14.63 -0.72 -4.29
CA GLN A 158 -15.82 -1.55 -4.44
C GLN A 158 -16.22 -2.17 -3.10
N TRP A 159 -15.26 -2.46 -2.24
CA TRP A 159 -15.45 -3.04 -0.92
C TRP A 159 -15.53 -1.97 0.17
N PRO A 160 -16.28 -2.23 1.27
CA PRO A 160 -16.32 -1.35 2.43
C PRO A 160 -15.06 -1.53 3.30
N VAL A 161 -13.88 -1.22 2.73
CA VAL A 161 -12.55 -1.53 3.27
C VAL A 161 -12.36 -1.04 4.70
N HIS A 162 -12.93 0.11 5.05
CA HIS A 162 -12.88 0.70 6.41
C HIS A 162 -13.69 -0.07 7.46
N ARG A 163 -14.47 -1.07 7.04
CA ARG A 163 -15.33 -1.89 7.92
C ARG A 163 -14.94 -3.36 7.92
N LEU A 164 -14.12 -3.80 6.96
CA LEU A 164 -13.69 -5.19 6.87
C LEU A 164 -12.96 -5.61 8.16
N SER A 165 -13.31 -6.77 8.66
CA SER A 165 -12.75 -7.34 9.88
C SER A 165 -13.12 -8.83 9.94
N PRO A 166 -12.55 -9.63 10.85
CA PRO A 166 -12.99 -11.03 11.04
C PRO A 166 -14.48 -11.18 11.38
N GLY A 167 -15.08 -10.13 11.97
CA GLY A 167 -16.51 -10.10 12.30
C GLY A 167 -17.41 -9.55 11.19
N PHE A 168 -16.84 -8.95 10.15
CA PHE A 168 -17.57 -8.38 9.02
C PHE A 168 -16.80 -8.57 7.71
N LEU A 169 -17.08 -9.65 7.02
CA LEU A 169 -16.47 -10.00 5.74
C LEU A 169 -17.56 -10.45 4.76
N PRO A 170 -18.16 -9.53 3.99
CA PRO A 170 -19.21 -9.88 3.04
C PRO A 170 -18.64 -10.76 1.92
N GLU A 171 -19.47 -11.70 1.42
CA GLU A 171 -19.08 -12.60 0.31
C GLU A 171 -18.94 -11.89 -1.04
N ASN A 172 -19.68 -10.80 -1.23
CA ASN A 172 -19.66 -10.00 -2.44
C ASN A 172 -19.57 -8.51 -2.10
N PRO A 173 -18.99 -7.68 -2.97
CA PRO A 173 -18.99 -6.25 -2.78
C PRO A 173 -20.44 -5.71 -2.78
N PRO A 174 -20.74 -4.66 -2.02
CA PRO A 174 -22.03 -4.00 -2.06
C PRO A 174 -22.31 -3.40 -3.43
N SER A 175 -23.58 -3.11 -3.72
CA SER A 175 -23.99 -2.49 -4.99
C SER A 175 -23.48 -1.06 -5.16
N GLU A 176 -23.24 -0.38 -4.06
CA GLU A 176 -22.70 0.98 -4.05
C GLU A 176 -21.24 0.95 -3.58
N PRO A 177 -20.34 1.60 -4.31
CA PRO A 177 -18.93 1.69 -3.91
C PRO A 177 -18.77 2.58 -2.67
N THR A 178 -17.71 2.34 -1.94
CA THR A 178 -17.29 3.13 -0.78
C THR A 178 -16.36 4.25 -1.24
N PHE A 179 -16.65 5.48 -0.86
CA PHE A 179 -15.78 6.61 -1.12
C PHE A 179 -15.23 7.17 0.18
N LEU A 180 -13.91 7.31 0.23
CA LEU A 180 -13.20 7.83 1.39
C LEU A 180 -12.38 9.06 0.99
N LEU A 181 -12.36 10.06 1.87
CA LEU A 181 -11.35 11.11 1.83
C LEU A 181 -10.33 10.80 2.93
N VAL A 182 -9.09 10.54 2.51
CA VAL A 182 -7.98 10.36 3.43
C VAL A 182 -7.12 11.61 3.39
N ARG A 183 -6.90 12.23 4.55
CA ARG A 183 -6.13 13.47 4.63
C ARG A 183 -5.23 13.50 5.85
N ARG A 184 -4.08 14.14 5.71
CA ARG A 184 -3.19 14.46 6.84
C ARG A 184 -3.39 15.91 7.26
N ASP A 185 -3.67 16.14 8.54
CA ASP A 185 -3.83 17.47 9.10
C ASP A 185 -2.50 18.15 9.45
N ARG A 186 -2.59 19.41 9.96
CA ARG A 186 -1.41 20.18 10.37
C ARG A 186 -0.69 19.63 11.61
N ASP A 187 -1.38 18.78 12.38
CA ASP A 187 -0.81 18.07 13.53
C ASP A 187 -0.17 16.72 13.11
N TYR A 188 0.02 16.49 11.82
CA TYR A 188 0.56 15.26 11.20
C TYR A 188 -0.30 14.02 11.48
N LYS A 189 -1.61 14.18 11.72
CA LYS A 189 -2.52 13.05 11.90
C LYS A 189 -3.26 12.74 10.61
N VAL A 190 -3.29 11.46 10.28
CA VAL A 190 -4.06 10.95 9.15
C VAL A 190 -5.50 10.68 9.59
N HIS A 191 -6.45 11.16 8.81
CA HIS A 191 -7.89 11.02 9.03
C HIS A 191 -8.52 10.33 7.84
N PHE A 192 -9.46 9.43 8.14
CA PHE A 192 -10.29 8.74 7.15
C PHE A 192 -11.74 9.17 7.34
N GLU A 193 -12.34 9.69 6.30
CA GLU A 193 -13.73 10.18 6.32
C GLU A 193 -14.51 9.54 5.16
N GLU A 194 -15.62 8.87 5.47
CA GLU A 194 -16.54 8.40 4.43
C GLU A 194 -17.26 9.59 3.82
N ILE A 195 -17.21 9.69 2.49
CA ILE A 195 -17.81 10.79 1.72
C ILE A 195 -18.85 10.27 0.74
N SER A 196 -19.79 11.13 0.34
CA SER A 196 -20.78 10.77 -0.68
C SER A 196 -20.16 10.74 -2.08
N ALA A 197 -20.78 9.98 -3.00
CA ALA A 197 -20.39 9.95 -4.41
C ALA A 197 -20.35 11.36 -5.04
N LEU A 198 -21.23 12.26 -4.59
CA LEU A 198 -21.26 13.64 -5.07
C LEU A 198 -19.99 14.42 -4.64
N ILE A 199 -19.60 14.28 -3.37
CA ILE A 199 -18.38 14.92 -2.85
C ILE A 199 -17.15 14.32 -3.53
N PHE A 200 -17.09 12.99 -3.66
CA PHE A 200 -16.00 12.31 -4.37
C PHE A 200 -15.86 12.85 -5.80
N ARG A 201 -16.98 12.95 -6.55
CA ARG A 201 -16.96 13.48 -7.92
C ARG A 201 -16.51 14.94 -7.97
N LEU A 202 -16.92 15.76 -7.01
CA LEU A 202 -16.49 17.17 -6.92
C LEU A 202 -14.97 17.24 -6.68
N LEU A 203 -14.43 16.45 -5.75
CA LEU A 203 -12.99 16.41 -5.49
C LEU A 203 -12.20 15.93 -6.70
N GLN A 204 -12.71 14.95 -7.47
CA GLN A 204 -12.10 14.54 -8.72
C GLN A 204 -12.07 15.69 -9.75
N LEU A 205 -13.17 16.40 -9.93
CA LEU A 205 -13.22 17.54 -10.86
C LEU A 205 -12.20 18.62 -10.50
N ILE A 206 -12.07 18.94 -9.20
CA ILE A 206 -11.05 19.88 -8.70
C ILE A 206 -9.63 19.37 -8.98
N SER A 207 -9.38 18.08 -8.79
CA SER A 207 -8.09 17.46 -9.03
C SER A 207 -7.70 17.42 -10.53
N ASP A 208 -8.69 17.15 -11.41
CA ASP A 208 -8.48 16.99 -12.84
C ASP A 208 -8.26 18.34 -13.56
N ALA A 209 -8.83 19.43 -13.04
CA ALA A 209 -8.75 20.76 -13.65
C ALA A 209 -8.61 21.88 -12.62
N PRO A 210 -7.48 21.94 -11.90
CA PRO A 210 -7.27 22.89 -10.81
C PRO A 210 -7.22 24.36 -11.24
N GLU A 211 -7.05 24.63 -12.54
CA GLU A 211 -7.05 25.98 -13.12
C GLU A 211 -8.46 26.53 -13.37
N LEU A 212 -9.49 25.68 -13.37
CA LEU A 212 -10.87 26.12 -13.61
C LEU A 212 -11.52 26.60 -12.32
N THR A 213 -12.33 27.66 -12.44
CA THR A 213 -13.16 28.11 -11.31
C THR A 213 -14.24 27.08 -10.98
N ALA A 214 -14.73 27.09 -9.73
CA ALA A 214 -15.81 26.19 -9.32
C ALA A 214 -17.03 26.29 -10.23
N ARG A 215 -17.39 27.50 -10.72
CA ARG A 215 -18.48 27.73 -11.67
C ARG A 215 -18.23 27.00 -13.00
N GLN A 216 -17.00 27.03 -13.51
CA GLN A 216 -16.64 26.38 -14.78
C GLN A 216 -16.64 24.86 -14.67
N GLN A 217 -16.26 24.33 -13.51
CA GLN A 217 -16.25 22.88 -13.24
C GLN A 217 -17.66 22.28 -13.08
N LEU A 218 -18.65 23.10 -12.68
CA LEU A 218 -20.04 22.68 -12.48
C LEU A 218 -20.93 22.87 -13.73
N THR A 219 -20.39 23.36 -14.85
CA THR A 219 -21.11 23.58 -16.09
C THR A 219 -20.82 22.49 -17.10
#